data_6e52a426e927e95fe0a87ac4223c97a9
#
_entry.id   6e52a426e927e95fe0a87ac4223c97a9
#
_cell.length_a   1.000
_cell.length_b   1.000
_cell.length_c   1.000
_cell.angle_alpha   90.00
_cell.angle_beta   90.00
_cell.angle_gamma   90.00
#
_symmetry.space_group_name_H-M   'P 1'
#
loop_
_entity.id
_entity.type
_entity.pdbx_description
1 polymer ?
#
loop_
_entity_poly.entity_id
_entity_poly.type
_entity_poly.pdbx_seq_one_letter_code
_entity_poly.pdbx_strand_id
1 'polypeptide(L)'
;MRLRRVILAVLAAGVLVAVGGLAWAWRPAIAPTSAMQTISDRKMIDRGAELAAIGNCSDCHTRDAGVPYAGGRALPTPFGTIYASNLTPDLETGIGTWSEEAFRRAMHEGVDREGRQLYPAFPYDHFAKATDEDIHALYSFLMSIPAIRNIIPANQLSFPFSFRPIIAGWKVLFLSQALLEKDTSKSAEWNRGRYLVEGLGHCGSCHTPRNALGGEKKGSPYAGGAAEGWNAPPLNASLVTTHHWTVDQLAEYLSTGWHKLHGAAAGPMADVAKNLGQASKDEVHAIATYVASLSSSPDNKTAIITDNGGESQLADIVAIYTGACAKCHNDRNDIGPSKALSLSLSTAVRQGDPANTVRVILHGIQSYRTGGGPYMPAFDTILTDTQIADITQYIRTRYTNQPQWADIKTEVIKARQEAQP
;
A
#
# COMPACT_ATOMS: atom_id res chain seq x y z
N MET A 1 37.14 15.02 -42.88
CA MET A 1 37.68 15.65 -41.63
C MET A 1 36.59 16.31 -40.78
N ARG A 2 35.66 17.12 -41.30
CA ARG A 2 34.62 17.83 -40.51
C ARG A 2 33.68 16.88 -39.77
N LEU A 3 33.16 15.82 -40.41
CA LEU A 3 32.25 14.86 -39.81
C LEU A 3 32.87 14.13 -38.58
N ARG A 4 34.14 13.70 -38.69
CA ARG A 4 34.87 13.06 -37.58
C ARG A 4 35.05 13.99 -36.37
N ARG A 5 35.30 15.29 -36.63
CA ARG A 5 35.38 16.29 -35.54
C ARG A 5 34.03 16.52 -34.88
N VAL A 6 32.94 16.54 -35.65
CA VAL A 6 31.58 16.67 -35.10
C VAL A 6 31.23 15.45 -34.23
N ILE A 7 31.49 14.24 -34.73
CA ILE A 7 31.25 13.00 -33.95
C ILE A 7 32.06 13.02 -32.65
N LEU A 8 33.35 13.38 -32.70
CA LEU A 8 34.18 13.44 -31.47
C LEU A 8 33.68 14.52 -30.50
N ALA A 9 33.23 15.65 -30.97
CA ALA A 9 32.67 16.72 -30.14
C ALA A 9 31.37 16.27 -29.45
N VAL A 10 30.47 15.57 -30.17
CA VAL A 10 29.24 15.02 -29.62
C VAL A 10 29.53 13.94 -28.57
N LEU A 11 30.47 13.04 -28.83
CA LEU A 11 30.91 12.03 -27.88
C LEU A 11 31.53 12.65 -26.63
N ALA A 12 32.41 13.65 -26.79
CA ALA A 12 33.00 14.38 -25.66
C ALA A 12 31.95 15.11 -24.82
N ALA A 13 30.99 15.77 -25.48
CA ALA A 13 29.86 16.40 -24.78
C ALA A 13 29.01 15.37 -24.05
N GLY A 14 28.73 14.21 -24.65
CA GLY A 14 28.00 13.11 -24.02
C GLY A 14 28.74 12.57 -22.78
N VAL A 15 30.05 12.40 -22.84
CA VAL A 15 30.88 11.98 -21.70
C VAL A 15 30.85 13.02 -20.60
N LEU A 16 30.97 14.30 -20.91
CA LEU A 16 30.91 15.40 -19.92
C LEU A 16 29.55 15.44 -19.22
N VAL A 17 28.45 15.26 -19.94
CA VAL A 17 27.09 15.19 -19.38
C VAL A 17 26.95 13.96 -18.48
N ALA A 18 27.46 12.81 -18.90
CA ALA A 18 27.42 11.58 -18.09
C ALA A 18 28.25 11.73 -16.80
N VAL A 19 29.48 12.24 -16.87
CA VAL A 19 30.35 12.47 -15.70
C VAL A 19 29.71 13.51 -14.78
N GLY A 20 29.19 14.62 -15.32
CA GLY A 20 28.50 15.65 -14.54
C GLY A 20 27.23 15.08 -13.86
N GLY A 21 26.44 14.27 -14.55
CA GLY A 21 25.27 13.59 -14.01
C GLY A 21 25.62 12.59 -12.89
N LEU A 22 26.69 11.81 -13.05
CA LEU A 22 27.18 10.88 -12.02
C LEU A 22 27.69 11.62 -10.79
N ALA A 23 28.49 12.70 -10.99
CA ALA A 23 28.97 13.54 -9.91
C ALA A 23 27.81 14.19 -9.13
N TRP A 24 26.80 14.64 -9.83
CA TRP A 24 25.59 15.21 -9.22
C TRP A 24 24.76 14.15 -8.48
N ALA A 25 24.64 12.93 -9.00
CA ALA A 25 23.90 11.83 -8.37
C ALA A 25 24.65 11.23 -7.16
N TRP A 26 25.97 11.46 -7.08
CA TRP A 26 26.80 10.94 -6.00
C TRP A 26 26.47 11.61 -4.67
N ARG A 27 26.46 10.80 -3.61
CA ARG A 27 26.30 11.26 -2.21
C ARG A 27 27.39 10.65 -1.37
N PRO A 28 28.00 11.40 -0.43
CA PRO A 28 29.03 10.85 0.46
C PRO A 28 28.43 9.80 1.40
N ALA A 29 29.21 8.78 1.72
CA ALA A 29 28.87 7.85 2.79
C ALA A 29 28.93 8.57 4.15
N ILE A 30 28.01 8.22 5.06
CA ILE A 30 28.06 8.61 6.46
C ILE A 30 28.80 7.50 7.21
N ALA A 31 29.77 7.86 8.03
CA ALA A 31 30.55 6.90 8.79
C ALA A 31 29.65 6.03 9.69
N PRO A 32 29.94 4.72 9.83
CA PRO A 32 29.21 3.85 10.73
C PRO A 32 29.44 4.28 12.18
N THR A 33 28.42 4.10 13.02
CA THR A 33 28.58 4.22 14.47
C THR A 33 29.34 3.01 14.99
N SER A 34 30.26 3.23 15.96
CA SER A 34 31.12 2.16 16.49
C SER A 34 30.43 1.27 17.54
N ALA A 35 29.26 1.66 18.01
CA ALA A 35 28.49 0.92 19.01
C ALA A 35 26.99 1.05 18.74
N MET A 36 26.25 0.00 19.10
CA MET A 36 24.79 0.03 19.12
C MET A 36 24.35 1.13 20.10
N GLN A 37 23.52 2.06 19.61
CA GLN A 37 23.04 3.16 20.44
C GLN A 37 21.99 2.61 21.43
N THR A 38 22.25 2.78 22.72
CA THR A 38 21.28 2.42 23.76
C THR A 38 20.29 3.57 23.90
N ILE A 39 19.05 3.34 23.46
CA ILE A 39 17.97 4.30 23.62
C ILE A 39 17.12 3.87 24.81
N SER A 40 16.95 4.76 25.78
CA SER A 40 16.26 4.51 27.04
C SER A 40 14.97 5.32 27.22
N ASP A 41 14.69 6.28 26.34
CA ASP A 41 13.46 7.07 26.40
C ASP A 41 12.25 6.23 25.97
N ARG A 42 11.56 5.71 26.96
CA ARG A 42 10.37 4.85 26.73
C ARG A 42 9.26 5.55 25.96
N LYS A 43 9.03 6.85 26.23
CA LYS A 43 7.97 7.59 25.52
C LYS A 43 8.30 7.73 24.04
N MET A 44 9.56 7.99 23.72
CA MET A 44 10.02 8.09 22.34
C MET A 44 9.94 6.75 21.62
N ILE A 45 10.30 5.64 22.30
CA ILE A 45 10.17 4.28 21.76
C ILE A 45 8.69 3.95 21.48
N ASP A 46 7.79 4.20 22.43
CA ASP A 46 6.37 3.91 22.28
C ASP A 46 5.76 4.77 21.15
N ARG A 47 6.16 6.03 21.04
CA ARG A 47 5.77 6.90 19.92
C ARG A 47 6.29 6.37 18.59
N GLY A 48 7.53 5.92 18.53
CA GLY A 48 8.13 5.32 17.32
C GLY A 48 7.43 4.06 16.90
N ALA A 49 7.01 3.20 17.84
CA ALA A 49 6.24 2.00 17.56
C ALA A 49 4.87 2.34 16.93
N GLU A 50 4.17 3.35 17.46
CA GLU A 50 2.91 3.85 16.89
C GLU A 50 3.10 4.38 15.47
N LEU A 51 4.14 5.19 15.25
CA LEU A 51 4.46 5.73 13.92
C LEU A 51 4.86 4.64 12.92
N ALA A 52 5.59 3.61 13.36
CA ALA A 52 5.94 2.47 12.53
C ALA A 52 4.71 1.64 12.14
N ALA A 53 3.71 1.55 13.02
CA ALA A 53 2.42 0.94 12.72
C ALA A 53 1.63 1.77 11.70
N ILE A 54 1.55 3.10 11.87
CA ILE A 54 0.90 4.02 10.92
C ILE A 54 1.58 3.96 9.55
N GLY A 55 2.92 3.91 9.53
CA GLY A 55 3.74 3.81 8.31
C GLY A 55 3.75 2.41 7.70
N ASN A 56 3.06 1.44 8.27
CA ASN A 56 3.00 0.05 7.80
C ASN A 56 4.39 -0.58 7.56
N CYS A 57 5.40 -0.16 8.34
CA CYS A 57 6.80 -0.53 8.11
C CYS A 57 7.03 -2.05 8.18
N SER A 58 6.40 -2.73 9.16
CA SER A 58 6.53 -4.17 9.35
C SER A 58 6.01 -4.99 8.16
N ASP A 59 5.02 -4.50 7.44
CA ASP A 59 4.47 -5.23 6.30
C ASP A 59 5.51 -5.45 5.19
N CYS A 60 6.11 -4.38 4.70
CA CYS A 60 7.18 -4.48 3.70
C CYS A 60 8.46 -5.12 4.26
N HIS A 61 8.81 -4.82 5.52
CA HIS A 61 10.08 -5.25 6.14
C HIS A 61 9.98 -6.57 6.93
N THR A 62 9.01 -7.41 6.59
CA THR A 62 8.86 -8.77 7.14
C THR A 62 8.51 -9.72 5.99
N ARG A 63 9.34 -10.73 5.75
CA ARG A 63 8.99 -11.80 4.80
C ARG A 63 7.89 -12.69 5.39
N ASP A 64 7.18 -13.42 4.54
CA ASP A 64 6.16 -14.37 4.97
C ASP A 64 6.68 -15.32 6.04
N ALA A 65 5.92 -15.48 7.12
CA ALA A 65 6.30 -16.24 8.32
C ALA A 65 7.66 -15.83 8.93
N GLY A 66 8.18 -14.64 8.59
CA GLY A 66 9.46 -14.12 9.10
C GLY A 66 9.35 -13.36 10.41
N VAL A 67 10.51 -12.95 10.94
CA VAL A 67 10.58 -12.10 12.11
C VAL A 67 10.27 -10.65 11.71
N PRO A 68 9.40 -9.94 12.44
CA PRO A 68 9.07 -8.55 12.15
C PRO A 68 10.30 -7.66 12.00
N TYR A 69 10.28 -6.81 10.98
CA TYR A 69 11.35 -5.86 10.63
C TYR A 69 12.68 -6.49 10.16
N ALA A 70 12.81 -7.83 10.12
CA ALA A 70 14.05 -8.48 9.67
C ALA A 70 14.23 -8.46 8.14
N GLY A 71 13.30 -7.92 7.38
CA GLY A 71 13.38 -7.77 5.92
C GLY A 71 13.20 -9.06 5.14
N GLY A 72 13.54 -9.00 3.86
CA GLY A 72 13.55 -10.16 2.96
C GLY A 72 12.26 -10.38 2.18
N ARG A 73 11.20 -9.56 2.39
CA ARG A 73 10.01 -9.62 1.55
C ARG A 73 10.35 -9.21 0.12
N ALA A 74 9.93 -10.01 -0.83
CA ALA A 74 10.02 -9.70 -2.24
C ALA A 74 8.88 -8.75 -2.63
N LEU A 75 9.23 -7.62 -3.24
CA LEU A 75 8.30 -6.61 -3.74
C LEU A 75 8.39 -6.61 -5.27
N PRO A 76 7.48 -7.32 -5.97
CA PRO A 76 7.45 -7.29 -7.42
C PRO A 76 7.02 -5.92 -7.93
N THR A 77 7.75 -5.41 -8.90
CA THR A 77 7.47 -4.14 -9.57
C THR A 77 7.50 -4.32 -11.09
N PRO A 78 6.96 -3.38 -11.88
CA PRO A 78 7.11 -3.43 -13.34
C PRO A 78 8.57 -3.39 -13.84
N PHE A 79 9.52 -3.07 -12.95
CA PHE A 79 10.95 -2.93 -13.28
C PHE A 79 11.78 -4.13 -12.82
N GLY A 80 11.18 -5.07 -12.12
CA GLY A 80 11.78 -6.25 -11.50
C GLY A 80 11.50 -6.34 -10.00
N THR A 81 12.12 -7.27 -9.31
CA THR A 81 11.88 -7.52 -7.88
C THR A 81 12.86 -6.76 -7.00
N ILE A 82 12.32 -6.06 -6.00
CA ILE A 82 13.06 -5.38 -4.93
C ILE A 82 12.85 -6.18 -3.65
N TYR A 83 13.92 -6.41 -2.89
CA TYR A 83 13.84 -7.06 -1.58
C TYR A 83 13.96 -6.02 -0.47
N ALA A 84 13.00 -6.04 0.46
CA ALA A 84 12.97 -5.12 1.59
C ALA A 84 14.14 -5.38 2.54
N SER A 85 14.78 -4.31 3.00
CA SER A 85 15.96 -4.36 3.88
C SER A 85 15.62 -4.80 5.30
N ASN A 86 16.63 -5.30 6.03
CA ASN A 86 16.56 -5.56 7.45
C ASN A 86 16.63 -4.23 8.23
N LEU A 87 15.57 -3.90 8.97
CA LEU A 87 15.48 -2.69 9.81
C LEU A 87 15.83 -2.96 11.27
N THR A 88 16.15 -4.20 11.65
CA THR A 88 16.57 -4.49 13.03
C THR A 88 17.97 -3.90 13.29
N PRO A 89 18.34 -3.65 14.58
CA PRO A 89 19.64 -3.09 14.92
C PRO A 89 20.78 -4.13 14.85
N ASP A 90 20.71 -5.08 13.92
CA ASP A 90 21.81 -5.98 13.62
C ASP A 90 22.97 -5.23 12.97
N LEU A 91 24.20 -5.46 13.48
CA LEU A 91 25.37 -4.70 13.06
C LEU A 91 25.88 -5.06 11.67
N GLU A 92 25.61 -6.30 11.20
CA GLU A 92 26.13 -6.79 9.93
C GLU A 92 25.09 -6.64 8.79
N THR A 93 23.84 -6.96 9.07
CA THR A 93 22.80 -7.10 8.02
C THR A 93 21.67 -6.09 8.16
N GLY A 94 21.60 -5.38 9.28
CA GLY A 94 20.56 -4.41 9.60
C GLY A 94 21.07 -2.97 9.64
N ILE A 95 20.36 -2.15 10.42
CA ILE A 95 20.67 -0.72 10.57
C ILE A 95 21.46 -0.41 11.87
N GLY A 96 22.00 -1.43 12.58
CA GLY A 96 22.66 -1.26 13.88
C GLY A 96 23.90 -0.36 13.86
N THR A 97 24.55 -0.18 12.70
CA THR A 97 25.66 0.76 12.51
C THR A 97 25.24 2.11 11.92
N TRP A 98 23.95 2.35 11.73
CA TRP A 98 23.46 3.62 11.21
C TRP A 98 23.37 4.66 12.32
N SER A 99 23.82 5.88 12.05
CA SER A 99 23.48 7.03 12.88
C SER A 99 22.05 7.49 12.58
N GLU A 100 21.46 8.25 13.49
CA GLU A 100 20.17 8.90 13.25
C GLU A 100 20.19 9.79 12.01
N GLU A 101 21.31 10.48 11.76
CA GLU A 101 21.51 11.27 10.53
C GLU A 101 21.42 10.41 9.27
N ALA A 102 22.03 9.20 9.28
CA ALA A 102 21.93 8.28 8.15
C ALA A 102 20.51 7.78 7.94
N PHE A 103 19.79 7.49 9.02
CA PHE A 103 18.39 7.09 8.98
C PHE A 103 17.49 8.23 8.47
N ARG A 104 17.65 9.44 8.99
CA ARG A 104 16.95 10.65 8.53
C ARG A 104 17.18 10.90 7.04
N ARG A 105 18.43 10.78 6.58
CA ARG A 105 18.77 10.93 5.17
C ARG A 105 18.06 9.87 4.30
N ALA A 106 17.96 8.63 4.77
CA ALA A 106 17.22 7.59 4.05
C ALA A 106 15.74 7.95 3.94
N MET A 107 15.12 8.40 5.02
CA MET A 107 13.70 8.75 5.06
C MET A 107 13.38 10.00 4.22
N HIS A 108 14.18 11.06 4.32
CA HIS A 108 13.89 12.33 3.65
C HIS A 108 14.42 12.42 2.22
N GLU A 109 15.57 11.81 1.96
CA GLU A 109 16.27 11.97 0.69
C GLU A 109 16.28 10.67 -0.14
N GLY A 110 15.87 9.54 0.45
CA GLY A 110 15.97 8.25 -0.19
C GLY A 110 17.42 7.85 -0.49
N VAL A 111 18.37 8.19 0.39
CA VAL A 111 19.81 7.87 0.24
C VAL A 111 20.26 7.08 1.44
N ASP A 112 20.82 5.88 1.23
CA ASP A 112 21.29 5.04 2.31
C ASP A 112 22.60 5.55 2.97
N ARG A 113 23.05 4.87 4.03
CA ARG A 113 24.26 5.24 4.76
C ARG A 113 25.52 5.24 3.87
N GLU A 114 25.59 4.36 2.88
CA GLU A 114 26.71 4.29 1.93
C GLU A 114 26.62 5.32 0.80
N GLY A 115 25.60 6.18 0.78
CA GLY A 115 25.39 7.20 -0.27
C GLY A 115 24.69 6.66 -1.52
N ARG A 116 24.16 5.43 -1.50
CA ARG A 116 23.46 4.85 -2.64
C ARG A 116 22.03 5.36 -2.70
N GLN A 117 21.56 5.64 -3.91
CA GLN A 117 20.17 6.02 -4.16
C GLN A 117 19.23 4.84 -3.84
N LEU A 118 18.19 5.06 -3.04
CA LEU A 118 17.16 4.07 -2.74
C LEU A 118 16.09 4.08 -3.84
N TYR A 119 15.52 2.90 -4.12
CA TYR A 119 14.43 2.78 -5.09
C TYR A 119 13.11 3.31 -4.51
N PRO A 120 12.22 3.91 -5.33
CA PRO A 120 10.97 4.51 -4.86
C PRO A 120 9.87 3.50 -4.49
N ALA A 121 10.18 2.19 -4.40
CA ALA A 121 9.40 1.23 -3.65
C ALA A 121 9.43 1.53 -2.14
N PHE A 122 10.49 2.18 -1.67
CA PHE A 122 10.54 2.86 -0.38
C PHE A 122 9.97 4.28 -0.57
N PRO A 123 8.79 4.62 0.00
CA PRO A 123 8.05 5.83 -0.34
C PRO A 123 8.62 7.09 0.33
N TYR A 124 9.91 7.37 0.09
CA TYR A 124 10.59 8.54 0.64
C TYR A 124 10.01 9.88 0.12
N ASP A 125 9.31 9.88 -1.00
CA ASP A 125 8.54 11.03 -1.52
C ASP A 125 7.37 11.42 -0.59
N HIS A 126 6.89 10.48 0.21
CA HIS A 126 5.97 10.71 1.31
C HIS A 126 6.72 10.97 2.63
N PHE A 127 7.67 10.11 2.99
CA PHE A 127 8.41 10.18 4.25
C PHE A 127 9.23 11.47 4.41
N ALA A 128 9.60 12.11 3.29
CA ALA A 128 10.23 13.43 3.30
C ALA A 128 9.41 14.52 3.99
N LYS A 129 8.11 14.30 4.21
CA LYS A 129 7.21 15.21 4.93
C LYS A 129 7.20 14.99 6.45
N ALA A 130 7.81 13.89 6.93
CA ALA A 130 7.88 13.60 8.36
C ALA A 130 8.76 14.63 9.09
N THR A 131 8.38 14.98 10.32
CA THR A 131 9.20 15.85 11.15
C THR A 131 10.44 15.14 11.68
N ASP A 132 11.49 15.88 11.99
CA ASP A 132 12.69 15.30 12.60
C ASP A 132 12.38 14.63 13.94
N GLU A 133 11.39 15.12 14.71
CA GLU A 133 10.93 14.50 15.96
C GLU A 133 10.30 13.12 15.71
N ASP A 134 9.40 12.98 14.72
CA ASP A 134 8.80 11.69 14.38
C ASP A 134 9.84 10.73 13.76
N ILE A 135 10.85 11.23 13.02
CA ILE A 135 11.99 10.43 12.54
C ILE A 135 12.85 9.93 13.71
N HIS A 136 13.12 10.79 14.70
CA HIS A 136 13.84 10.41 15.92
C HIS A 136 13.08 9.32 16.70
N ALA A 137 11.77 9.44 16.81
CA ALA A 137 10.94 8.43 17.47
C ALA A 137 10.99 7.07 16.72
N LEU A 138 10.84 7.07 15.39
CA LEU A 138 10.97 5.87 14.57
C LEU A 138 12.34 5.21 14.73
N TYR A 139 13.41 6.00 14.66
CA TYR A 139 14.77 5.49 14.85
C TYR A 139 14.95 4.89 16.25
N SER A 140 14.44 5.57 17.28
CA SER A 140 14.48 5.09 18.67
C SER A 140 13.79 3.74 18.84
N PHE A 141 12.62 3.57 18.23
CA PHE A 141 11.91 2.31 18.23
C PHE A 141 12.70 1.20 17.52
N LEU A 142 13.19 1.45 16.30
CA LEU A 142 13.90 0.45 15.52
C LEU A 142 15.22 0.03 16.17
N MET A 143 15.89 0.95 16.90
CA MET A 143 17.08 0.60 17.68
C MET A 143 16.76 -0.15 18.98
N SER A 144 15.52 -0.15 19.45
CA SER A 144 15.09 -0.82 20.68
C SER A 144 14.60 -2.27 20.47
N ILE A 145 14.28 -2.66 19.24
CA ILE A 145 13.81 -4.02 18.95
C ILE A 145 14.98 -5.03 18.89
N PRO A 146 14.71 -6.35 19.02
CA PRO A 146 15.77 -7.36 18.95
C PRO A 146 16.54 -7.33 17.63
N ALA A 147 17.87 -7.38 17.72
CA ALA A 147 18.75 -7.51 16.57
C ALA A 147 18.60 -8.91 15.94
N ILE A 148 18.29 -8.98 14.66
CA ILE A 148 18.11 -10.23 13.92
C ILE A 148 19.05 -10.23 12.72
N ARG A 149 19.97 -11.17 12.69
CA ARG A 149 20.83 -11.37 11.52
C ARG A 149 20.04 -12.01 10.38
N ASN A 150 19.85 -11.28 9.28
CA ASN A 150 19.16 -11.79 8.08
C ASN A 150 19.83 -11.23 6.83
N ILE A 151 20.40 -12.12 6.00
CA ILE A 151 21.02 -11.74 4.72
C ILE A 151 19.94 -11.61 3.67
N ILE A 152 19.78 -10.40 3.15
CA ILE A 152 18.74 -10.08 2.16
C ILE A 152 19.29 -10.37 0.74
N PRO A 153 18.50 -11.01 -0.15
CA PRO A 153 18.86 -11.17 -1.55
C PRO A 153 19.10 -9.82 -2.25
N ALA A 154 19.97 -9.82 -3.23
CA ALA A 154 20.15 -8.64 -4.08
C ALA A 154 18.91 -8.38 -4.93
N ASN A 155 18.58 -7.10 -5.15
CA ASN A 155 17.48 -6.72 -6.02
C ASN A 155 17.68 -7.26 -7.44
N GLN A 156 16.59 -7.74 -8.05
CA GLN A 156 16.55 -8.35 -9.38
C GLN A 156 15.87 -7.36 -10.35
N LEU A 157 16.62 -6.36 -10.78
CA LEU A 157 16.13 -5.30 -11.66
C LEU A 157 16.82 -5.36 -13.02
N SER A 158 16.05 -5.18 -14.09
CA SER A 158 16.58 -5.10 -15.45
C SER A 158 17.32 -3.78 -15.70
N PHE A 159 18.33 -3.81 -16.58
CA PHE A 159 18.93 -2.56 -17.07
C PHE A 159 17.88 -1.73 -17.86
N PRO A 160 17.81 -0.41 -17.68
CA PRO A 160 18.73 0.47 -16.94
C PRO A 160 18.38 0.64 -15.44
N PHE A 161 17.32 0.02 -14.93
CA PHE A 161 16.83 0.22 -13.54
C PHE A 161 17.75 -0.37 -12.48
N SER A 162 18.60 -1.35 -12.84
CA SER A 162 19.67 -1.85 -11.97
C SER A 162 20.78 -0.82 -11.70
N PHE A 163 20.87 0.24 -12.52
CA PHE A 163 21.85 1.31 -12.36
C PHE A 163 21.31 2.42 -11.43
N ARG A 164 21.60 2.30 -10.13
CA ARG A 164 21.05 3.16 -9.07
C ARG A 164 21.19 4.68 -9.29
N PRO A 165 22.27 5.23 -9.89
CA PRO A 165 22.35 6.67 -10.14
C PRO A 165 21.21 7.28 -10.94
N ILE A 166 20.50 6.49 -11.79
CA ILE A 166 19.33 6.98 -12.55
C ILE A 166 18.20 7.46 -11.61
N ILE A 167 18.12 6.90 -10.39
CA ILE A 167 17.12 7.28 -9.41
C ILE A 167 17.28 8.73 -8.93
N ALA A 168 18.49 9.29 -8.99
CA ALA A 168 18.68 10.73 -8.72
C ALA A 168 17.86 11.59 -9.70
N GLY A 169 17.82 11.21 -11.00
CA GLY A 169 16.94 11.86 -11.99
C GLY A 169 15.45 11.70 -11.69
N TRP A 170 15.03 10.50 -11.25
CA TRP A 170 13.66 10.26 -10.81
C TRP A 170 13.26 11.20 -9.66
N LYS A 171 14.13 11.40 -8.68
CA LYS A 171 13.90 12.29 -7.54
C LYS A 171 13.67 13.74 -7.92
N VAL A 172 14.34 14.25 -8.95
CA VAL A 172 14.11 15.62 -9.46
C VAL A 172 12.65 15.81 -9.89
N LEU A 173 12.04 14.77 -10.43
CA LEU A 173 10.67 14.84 -10.96
C LEU A 173 9.61 14.63 -9.86
N PHE A 174 9.90 13.79 -8.88
CA PHE A 174 8.87 13.27 -7.97
C PHE A 174 9.10 13.55 -6.50
N LEU A 175 10.36 13.69 -6.04
CA LEU A 175 10.64 13.99 -4.62
C LEU A 175 10.46 15.48 -4.34
N SER A 176 9.64 15.79 -3.34
CA SER A 176 9.55 17.12 -2.74
C SER A 176 9.89 16.99 -1.25
N GLN A 177 10.88 17.75 -0.81
CA GLN A 177 11.31 17.78 0.59
C GLN A 177 10.62 18.88 1.41
N ALA A 178 9.59 19.51 0.82
CA ALA A 178 8.83 20.53 1.55
C ALA A 178 7.95 19.89 2.64
N LEU A 179 8.12 20.34 3.86
CA LEU A 179 7.22 19.99 4.96
C LEU A 179 5.80 20.50 4.65
N LEU A 180 4.82 19.79 5.18
CA LEU A 180 3.43 20.18 5.05
C LEU A 180 3.13 21.38 5.96
N GLU A 181 2.82 22.53 5.36
CA GLU A 181 2.32 23.68 6.10
C GLU A 181 0.92 23.39 6.65
N LYS A 182 0.66 23.83 7.88
CA LYS A 182 -0.67 23.71 8.50
C LYS A 182 -1.65 24.61 7.78
N ASP A 183 -2.80 24.06 7.42
CA ASP A 183 -3.94 24.85 6.95
C ASP A 183 -4.65 25.44 8.18
N THR A 184 -4.50 26.75 8.36
CA THR A 184 -5.08 27.49 9.50
C THR A 184 -6.61 27.60 9.44
N SER A 185 -7.23 27.29 8.29
CA SER A 185 -8.70 27.24 8.13
C SER A 185 -9.31 25.92 8.61
N LYS A 186 -8.47 24.91 8.91
CA LYS A 186 -8.88 23.56 9.32
C LYS A 186 -8.55 23.30 10.78
N SER A 187 -9.23 22.31 11.36
CA SER A 187 -8.97 21.88 12.73
C SER A 187 -7.56 21.32 12.90
N ALA A 188 -7.07 21.28 14.14
CA ALA A 188 -5.81 20.64 14.48
C ALA A 188 -5.82 19.16 14.12
N GLU A 189 -6.93 18.47 14.36
CA GLU A 189 -7.14 17.07 14.02
C GLU A 189 -7.08 16.81 12.51
N TRP A 190 -7.74 17.66 11.70
CA TRP A 190 -7.66 17.56 10.24
C TRP A 190 -6.22 17.73 9.74
N ASN A 191 -5.50 18.72 10.28
CA ASN A 191 -4.08 18.94 9.95
C ASN A 191 -3.20 17.76 10.38
N ARG A 192 -3.48 17.14 11.54
CA ARG A 192 -2.78 15.92 11.97
C ARG A 192 -3.07 14.76 11.02
N GLY A 193 -4.32 14.55 10.66
CA GLY A 193 -4.73 13.53 9.68
C GLY A 193 -4.07 13.72 8.33
N ARG A 194 -4.05 14.96 7.81
CA ARG A 194 -3.33 15.30 6.59
C ARG A 194 -1.86 14.94 6.64
N TYR A 195 -1.19 15.31 7.73
CA TYR A 195 0.22 15.02 7.96
C TYR A 195 0.48 13.50 7.93
N LEU A 196 -0.36 12.71 8.58
CA LEU A 196 -0.21 11.26 8.61
C LEU A 196 -0.49 10.63 7.24
N VAL A 197 -1.57 11.00 6.59
CA VAL A 197 -2.02 10.41 5.31
C VAL A 197 -1.06 10.76 4.16
N GLU A 198 -0.62 12.02 4.08
CA GLU A 198 0.29 12.48 3.02
C GLU A 198 1.77 12.19 3.33
N GLY A 199 2.10 11.96 4.60
CA GLY A 199 3.43 11.63 5.10
C GLY A 199 3.60 10.15 5.39
N LEU A 200 3.79 9.79 6.67
CA LEU A 200 4.16 8.43 7.11
C LEU A 200 3.18 7.34 6.68
N GLY A 201 1.89 7.61 6.69
CA GLY A 201 0.86 6.66 6.24
C GLY A 201 0.85 6.41 4.73
N HIS A 202 1.50 7.26 3.93
CA HIS A 202 1.72 7.17 2.47
C HIS A 202 0.53 6.59 1.68
N CYS A 203 -0.70 6.92 2.07
CA CYS A 203 -1.93 6.36 1.48
C CYS A 203 -2.01 6.62 -0.05
N GLY A 204 -1.44 7.75 -0.52
CA GLY A 204 -1.30 8.09 -1.93
C GLY A 204 -0.55 7.02 -2.72
N SER A 205 0.42 6.33 -2.12
CA SER A 205 1.22 5.31 -2.81
C SER A 205 0.41 4.20 -3.45
N CYS A 206 -0.73 3.84 -2.85
CA CYS A 206 -1.68 2.87 -3.41
C CYS A 206 -2.91 3.55 -4.02
N HIS A 207 -3.40 4.64 -3.40
CA HIS A 207 -4.67 5.27 -3.77
C HIS A 207 -4.53 6.41 -4.79
N THR A 208 -3.34 6.67 -5.34
CA THR A 208 -3.11 7.61 -6.45
C THR A 208 -2.60 6.87 -7.68
N PRO A 209 -3.13 7.14 -8.89
CA PRO A 209 -2.65 6.46 -10.09
C PRO A 209 -1.17 6.81 -10.36
N ARG A 210 -0.40 5.83 -10.86
CA ARG A 210 1.00 6.02 -11.22
C ARG A 210 1.18 6.24 -12.72
N ASN A 211 2.23 6.94 -13.09
CA ASN A 211 2.67 7.10 -14.47
C ASN A 211 3.66 5.98 -14.88
N ALA A 212 4.09 5.98 -16.14
CA ALA A 212 5.01 4.97 -16.68
C ALA A 212 6.39 4.92 -15.99
N LEU A 213 6.78 5.96 -15.25
CA LEU A 213 8.00 6.00 -14.45
C LEU A 213 7.77 5.58 -12.98
N GLY A 214 6.58 5.09 -12.66
CA GLY A 214 6.20 4.67 -11.31
C GLY A 214 5.91 5.81 -10.33
N GLY A 215 6.00 7.08 -10.74
CA GLY A 215 5.65 8.23 -9.91
C GLY A 215 4.14 8.49 -9.87
N GLU A 216 3.65 9.02 -8.76
CA GLU A 216 2.25 9.40 -8.61
C GLU A 216 1.84 10.51 -9.59
N LYS A 217 0.62 10.41 -10.14
CA LYS A 217 0.05 11.45 -11.01
C LYS A 217 -0.45 12.62 -10.17
N LYS A 218 0.35 13.69 -10.08
CA LYS A 218 0.04 14.90 -9.30
C LYS A 218 -1.30 15.56 -9.66
N GLY A 219 -1.80 15.37 -10.88
CA GLY A 219 -3.10 15.88 -11.33
C GLY A 219 -4.32 15.04 -10.92
N SER A 220 -4.11 13.90 -10.28
CA SER A 220 -5.18 12.96 -9.91
C SER A 220 -4.94 12.34 -8.53
N PRO A 221 -4.68 13.15 -7.48
CA PRO A 221 -4.41 12.64 -6.14
C PRO A 221 -5.62 11.86 -5.63
N TYR A 222 -5.35 10.72 -5.03
CA TYR A 222 -6.35 9.84 -4.43
C TYR A 222 -7.47 9.37 -5.38
N ALA A 223 -7.23 9.37 -6.69
CA ALA A 223 -8.21 8.94 -7.68
C ALA A 223 -8.21 7.41 -7.92
N GLY A 224 -7.68 6.64 -6.97
CA GLY A 224 -7.51 5.20 -7.08
C GLY A 224 -6.19 4.81 -7.72
N GLY A 225 -5.81 3.55 -7.53
CA GLY A 225 -4.56 3.02 -8.06
C GLY A 225 -4.50 1.51 -7.95
N ALA A 226 -3.31 0.95 -7.95
CA ALA A 226 -3.09 -0.49 -7.80
C ALA A 226 -1.84 -0.77 -6.96
N ALA A 227 -1.91 -1.81 -6.15
CA ALA A 227 -0.80 -2.32 -5.36
C ALA A 227 -0.89 -3.85 -5.29
N GLU A 228 0.21 -4.55 -5.58
CA GLU A 228 0.33 -6.01 -5.45
C GLU A 228 -0.81 -6.78 -6.16
N GLY A 229 -1.20 -6.34 -7.35
CA GLY A 229 -2.29 -6.95 -8.10
C GLY A 229 -3.70 -6.55 -7.64
N TRP A 230 -3.84 -5.79 -6.55
CA TRP A 230 -5.13 -5.28 -6.05
C TRP A 230 -5.40 -3.87 -6.55
N ASN A 231 -6.66 -3.55 -6.80
CA ASN A 231 -7.11 -2.21 -7.11
C ASN A 231 -7.46 -1.44 -5.84
N ALA A 232 -6.69 -0.42 -5.51
CA ALA A 232 -7.03 0.51 -4.44
C ALA A 232 -8.11 1.47 -4.93
N PRO A 233 -9.28 1.56 -4.25
CA PRO A 233 -10.36 2.44 -4.69
C PRO A 233 -9.95 3.92 -4.55
N PRO A 234 -10.61 4.84 -5.28
CA PRO A 234 -10.49 6.26 -5.03
C PRO A 234 -10.84 6.60 -3.58
N LEU A 235 -10.16 7.60 -3.01
CA LEU A 235 -10.51 8.21 -1.71
C LEU A 235 -11.09 9.62 -1.89
N ASN A 236 -11.08 10.14 -3.11
CA ASN A 236 -11.64 11.47 -3.45
C ASN A 236 -13.11 11.36 -3.92
N ALA A 237 -13.66 12.44 -4.39
CA ALA A 237 -15.06 12.53 -4.84
C ALA A 237 -15.46 11.55 -5.96
N SER A 238 -14.50 10.88 -6.60
CA SER A 238 -14.78 9.82 -7.59
C SER A 238 -15.10 8.46 -6.97
N LEU A 239 -15.06 8.32 -5.64
CA LEU A 239 -15.42 7.10 -4.93
C LEU A 239 -16.93 6.82 -5.07
N VAL A 240 -17.26 5.72 -5.75
CA VAL A 240 -18.64 5.25 -5.86
C VAL A 240 -18.92 4.25 -4.74
N THR A 241 -19.69 4.67 -3.75
CA THR A 241 -20.13 3.81 -2.64
C THR A 241 -21.64 3.76 -2.54
N THR A 242 -22.17 2.73 -1.88
CA THR A 242 -23.61 2.62 -1.59
C THR A 242 -24.04 3.46 -0.38
N HIS A 243 -23.10 3.74 0.49
CA HIS A 243 -23.28 4.55 1.69
C HIS A 243 -22.13 5.54 1.83
N HIS A 244 -22.44 6.78 2.24
CA HIS A 244 -21.41 7.73 2.59
C HIS A 244 -20.66 7.27 3.83
N TRP A 245 -19.36 7.43 3.82
CA TRP A 245 -18.51 7.21 4.98
C TRP A 245 -18.68 8.37 5.97
N THR A 246 -19.06 8.08 7.21
CA THR A 246 -18.82 9.02 8.31
C THR A 246 -17.40 8.85 8.83
N VAL A 247 -16.88 9.86 9.54
CA VAL A 247 -15.55 9.79 10.16
C VAL A 247 -15.43 8.60 11.10
N ASP A 248 -16.44 8.37 11.96
CA ASP A 248 -16.45 7.25 12.92
C ASP A 248 -16.46 5.90 12.23
N GLN A 249 -17.26 5.73 11.17
CA GLN A 249 -17.30 4.49 10.38
C GLN A 249 -15.95 4.21 9.72
N LEU A 250 -15.32 5.25 9.19
CA LEU A 250 -14.00 5.12 8.56
C LEU A 250 -12.93 4.81 9.61
N ALA A 251 -12.97 5.45 10.78
CA ALA A 251 -12.06 5.16 11.88
C ALA A 251 -12.23 3.70 12.39
N GLU A 252 -13.48 3.22 12.51
CA GLU A 252 -13.75 1.82 12.84
C GLU A 252 -13.16 0.88 11.76
N TYR A 253 -13.42 1.15 10.48
CA TYR A 253 -12.89 0.33 9.38
C TYR A 253 -11.36 0.35 9.35
N LEU A 254 -10.72 1.50 9.49
CA LEU A 254 -9.27 1.64 9.47
C LEU A 254 -8.58 0.94 10.66
N SER A 255 -9.22 0.90 11.83
CA SER A 255 -8.65 0.25 13.02
C SER A 255 -9.02 -1.23 13.17
N THR A 256 -10.10 -1.67 12.52
CA THR A 256 -10.61 -3.04 12.69
C THR A 256 -10.57 -3.87 11.41
N GLY A 257 -10.35 -3.23 10.25
CA GLY A 257 -10.45 -3.87 8.95
C GLY A 257 -11.87 -4.21 8.54
N TRP A 258 -12.90 -3.73 9.25
CA TRP A 258 -14.28 -4.08 8.95
C TRP A 258 -15.30 -3.05 9.41
N HIS A 259 -16.35 -2.85 8.63
CA HIS A 259 -17.53 -2.11 9.03
C HIS A 259 -18.78 -2.70 8.36
N LYS A 260 -19.89 -2.82 9.10
CA LYS A 260 -21.13 -3.49 8.67
C LYS A 260 -21.78 -2.93 7.39
N LEU A 261 -21.55 -1.66 7.06
CA LEU A 261 -22.10 -0.98 5.87
C LEU A 261 -21.10 -0.90 4.71
N HIS A 262 -19.81 -1.19 4.96
CA HIS A 262 -18.75 -0.95 3.98
C HIS A 262 -17.90 -2.19 3.69
N GLY A 263 -18.08 -3.25 4.46
CA GLY A 263 -17.39 -4.52 4.25
C GLY A 263 -16.07 -4.65 4.97
N ALA A 264 -15.23 -5.54 4.45
CA ALA A 264 -13.96 -5.91 5.02
C ALA A 264 -12.80 -5.45 4.15
N ALA A 265 -11.70 -5.09 4.79
CA ALA A 265 -10.41 -4.92 4.15
C ALA A 265 -9.88 -6.28 3.69
N ALA A 266 -9.32 -6.33 2.48
CA ALA A 266 -8.71 -7.52 1.91
C ALA A 266 -7.38 -7.15 1.24
N GLY A 267 -6.53 -8.16 0.99
CA GLY A 267 -5.20 -7.95 0.44
C GLY A 267 -4.38 -6.93 1.26
N PRO A 268 -3.54 -6.10 0.63
CA PRO A 268 -2.68 -5.16 1.34
C PRO A 268 -3.41 -4.21 2.30
N MET A 269 -4.68 -3.87 2.01
CA MET A 269 -5.45 -3.01 2.90
C MET A 269 -5.80 -3.68 4.24
N ALA A 270 -5.84 -5.03 4.29
CA ALA A 270 -6.04 -5.76 5.52
C ALA A 270 -4.84 -5.59 6.48
N ASP A 271 -3.62 -5.62 5.95
CA ASP A 271 -2.39 -5.39 6.73
C ASP A 271 -2.29 -3.94 7.20
N VAL A 272 -2.66 -2.97 6.35
CA VAL A 272 -2.77 -1.55 6.75
C VAL A 272 -3.74 -1.40 7.93
N ALA A 273 -4.94 -1.97 7.85
CA ALA A 273 -5.94 -1.87 8.93
C ALA A 273 -5.48 -2.60 10.20
N LYS A 274 -4.80 -3.75 10.08
CA LYS A 274 -4.19 -4.47 11.19
C LYS A 274 -3.16 -3.61 11.92
N ASN A 275 -2.30 -2.93 11.18
CA ASN A 275 -1.26 -2.08 11.73
C ASN A 275 -1.86 -0.79 12.33
N LEU A 276 -2.78 -0.13 11.65
CA LEU A 276 -3.51 1.03 12.20
C LEU A 276 -4.30 0.69 13.47
N GLY A 277 -4.73 -0.56 13.63
CA GLY A 277 -5.35 -1.04 14.88
C GLY A 277 -4.40 -1.04 16.09
N GLN A 278 -3.10 -0.83 15.90
CA GLN A 278 -2.09 -0.70 16.96
C GLN A 278 -1.81 0.79 17.30
N ALA A 279 -2.27 1.72 16.47
CA ALA A 279 -2.16 3.14 16.73
C ALA A 279 -3.25 3.63 17.72
N SER A 280 -3.05 4.79 18.30
CA SER A 280 -4.05 5.41 19.17
C SER A 280 -5.32 5.75 18.40
N LYS A 281 -6.45 5.74 19.10
CA LYS A 281 -7.74 6.10 18.52
C LYS A 281 -7.73 7.52 17.95
N ASP A 282 -7.01 8.42 18.59
CA ASP A 282 -6.92 9.83 18.17
C ASP A 282 -6.20 9.96 16.81
N GLU A 283 -5.11 9.21 16.61
CA GLU A 283 -4.38 9.21 15.32
C GLU A 283 -5.22 8.59 14.20
N VAL A 284 -5.90 7.46 14.47
CA VAL A 284 -6.79 6.83 13.48
C VAL A 284 -7.98 7.72 13.16
N HIS A 285 -8.55 8.40 14.14
CA HIS A 285 -9.66 9.33 13.94
C HIS A 285 -9.21 10.58 13.16
N ALA A 286 -8.01 11.08 13.41
CA ALA A 286 -7.42 12.16 12.63
C ALA A 286 -7.22 11.75 11.15
N ILE A 287 -6.69 10.54 10.89
CA ILE A 287 -6.59 9.96 9.54
C ILE A 287 -7.97 9.91 8.89
N ALA A 288 -8.97 9.36 9.59
CA ALA A 288 -10.34 9.27 9.10
C ALA A 288 -10.96 10.64 8.80
N THR A 289 -10.72 11.64 9.65
CA THR A 289 -11.18 13.02 9.47
C THR A 289 -10.64 13.64 8.18
N TYR A 290 -9.35 13.45 7.91
CA TYR A 290 -8.76 13.95 6.67
C TYR A 290 -9.29 13.18 5.44
N VAL A 291 -9.27 11.85 5.46
CA VAL A 291 -9.70 11.01 4.33
C VAL A 291 -11.18 11.26 4.01
N ALA A 292 -12.06 11.35 5.00
CA ALA A 292 -13.48 11.67 4.79
C ALA A 292 -13.65 13.03 4.08
N SER A 293 -12.79 14.00 4.37
CA SER A 293 -12.84 15.32 3.73
C SER A 293 -12.47 15.30 2.24
N LEU A 294 -11.73 14.29 1.77
CA LEU A 294 -11.35 14.13 0.36
C LEU A 294 -12.55 13.73 -0.51
N SER A 295 -13.51 13.00 0.05
CA SER A 295 -14.68 12.47 -0.66
C SER A 295 -15.93 13.36 -0.56
N SER A 296 -15.83 14.53 0.07
CA SER A 296 -16.95 15.47 0.29
C SER A 296 -17.38 16.12 -1.02
N SER A 297 -18.21 15.40 -1.80
CA SER A 297 -18.99 16.01 -2.89
C SER A 297 -20.47 16.00 -2.51
N PRO A 298 -21.19 17.14 -2.63
CA PRO A 298 -22.58 17.28 -2.13
C PRO A 298 -23.62 16.41 -2.84
N ASP A 299 -23.31 15.81 -3.99
CA ASP A 299 -24.31 15.27 -4.93
C ASP A 299 -24.22 13.78 -5.27
N ASN A 300 -23.49 12.96 -4.53
CA ASN A 300 -23.49 11.52 -4.78
C ASN A 300 -24.73 10.84 -4.17
N LYS A 301 -25.90 11.04 -4.81
CA LYS A 301 -27.07 10.18 -4.57
C LYS A 301 -26.80 8.80 -5.16
N THR A 302 -26.24 7.93 -4.36
CA THR A 302 -26.04 6.53 -4.76
C THR A 302 -27.36 5.79 -4.62
N ALA A 303 -27.90 5.32 -5.72
CA ALA A 303 -29.08 4.44 -5.70
C ALA A 303 -28.72 3.13 -4.98
N ILE A 304 -29.43 2.82 -3.91
CA ILE A 304 -29.41 1.48 -3.30
C ILE A 304 -30.03 0.56 -4.35
N ILE A 305 -29.24 -0.40 -4.83
CA ILE A 305 -29.72 -1.39 -5.78
C ILE A 305 -30.11 -2.61 -4.96
N THR A 306 -31.39 -2.92 -4.98
CA THR A 306 -31.93 -4.20 -4.52
C THR A 306 -31.51 -5.31 -5.50
N ASP A 307 -31.45 -6.54 -5.01
CA ASP A 307 -31.22 -7.75 -5.81
C ASP A 307 -32.08 -7.72 -7.10
N ASN A 308 -31.44 -7.72 -8.25
CA ASN A 308 -32.14 -7.66 -9.55
C ASN A 308 -32.61 -9.06 -10.01
N GLY A 309 -32.46 -10.10 -9.21
CA GLY A 309 -32.91 -11.44 -9.52
C GLY A 309 -32.33 -12.01 -10.83
N GLY A 310 -31.15 -11.54 -11.25
CA GLY A 310 -30.52 -11.96 -12.51
C GLY A 310 -30.43 -13.47 -12.59
N GLU A 311 -31.31 -14.09 -13.41
CA GLU A 311 -31.25 -15.50 -13.70
C GLU A 311 -29.97 -15.77 -14.51
N SER A 312 -29.05 -16.52 -13.91
CA SER A 312 -27.91 -17.07 -14.65
C SER A 312 -28.42 -18.16 -15.56
N GLN A 313 -28.02 -18.14 -16.83
CA GLN A 313 -28.31 -19.24 -17.78
C GLN A 313 -27.53 -20.53 -17.41
N LEU A 314 -26.71 -20.52 -16.39
CA LEU A 314 -25.86 -21.61 -15.93
C LEU A 314 -26.41 -22.17 -14.61
N ALA A 315 -27.28 -23.16 -14.66
CA ALA A 315 -27.87 -23.82 -13.47
C ALA A 315 -26.80 -24.28 -12.47
N ASP A 316 -25.66 -24.76 -12.96
CA ASP A 316 -24.54 -25.22 -12.12
C ASP A 316 -23.94 -24.08 -11.29
N ILE A 317 -23.82 -22.86 -11.84
CA ILE A 317 -23.28 -21.71 -11.11
C ILE A 317 -24.24 -21.24 -10.03
N VAL A 318 -25.54 -21.24 -10.30
CA VAL A 318 -26.57 -20.97 -9.28
C VAL A 318 -26.50 -21.98 -8.14
N ALA A 319 -26.30 -23.26 -8.48
CA ALA A 319 -26.17 -24.33 -7.47
C ALA A 319 -24.91 -24.14 -6.61
N ILE A 320 -23.75 -23.83 -7.22
CA ILE A 320 -22.50 -23.55 -6.49
C ILE A 320 -22.69 -22.31 -5.59
N TYR A 321 -23.23 -21.22 -6.14
CA TYR A 321 -23.46 -20.00 -5.36
C TYR A 321 -24.41 -20.28 -4.17
N THR A 322 -25.51 -20.97 -4.40
CA THR A 322 -26.50 -21.28 -3.37
C THR A 322 -25.91 -22.16 -2.27
N GLY A 323 -25.11 -23.16 -2.65
CA GLY A 323 -24.50 -24.10 -1.70
C GLY A 323 -23.31 -23.54 -0.91
N ALA A 324 -22.46 -22.73 -1.55
CA ALA A 324 -21.20 -22.29 -0.98
C ALA A 324 -21.21 -20.83 -0.51
N CYS A 325 -21.96 -19.94 -1.14
CA CYS A 325 -21.85 -18.48 -0.92
C CYS A 325 -23.08 -17.89 -0.23
N ALA A 326 -24.30 -18.28 -0.67
CA ALA A 326 -25.54 -17.64 -0.25
C ALA A 326 -25.83 -17.79 1.25
N LYS A 327 -25.28 -18.81 1.92
CA LYS A 327 -25.45 -19.00 3.35
C LYS A 327 -24.89 -17.83 4.16
N CYS A 328 -23.82 -17.22 3.66
CA CYS A 328 -23.18 -16.04 4.27
C CYS A 328 -23.59 -14.75 3.56
N HIS A 329 -23.73 -14.79 2.22
CA HIS A 329 -24.01 -13.63 1.39
C HIS A 329 -25.46 -13.58 0.91
N ASN A 330 -26.41 -13.75 1.82
CA ASN A 330 -27.83 -13.57 1.51
C ASN A 330 -28.24 -12.10 1.71
N ASP A 331 -29.30 -11.70 0.99
CA ASP A 331 -29.82 -10.31 1.03
C ASP A 331 -30.65 -10.00 2.28
N ARG A 332 -30.85 -10.96 3.14
CA ARG A 332 -31.46 -10.75 4.45
C ARG A 332 -30.36 -10.19 5.35
N ASN A 333 -30.51 -8.96 5.78
CA ASN A 333 -29.60 -8.22 6.68
C ASN A 333 -29.28 -8.94 8.03
N ASP A 334 -29.54 -10.23 8.13
CA ASP A 334 -29.11 -11.08 9.22
C ASP A 334 -27.62 -11.35 9.06
N ILE A 335 -26.83 -10.51 9.72
CA ILE A 335 -25.41 -10.71 9.92
C ILE A 335 -25.27 -12.01 10.71
N GLY A 336 -25.13 -13.12 10.00
CA GLY A 336 -24.83 -14.42 10.62
C GLY A 336 -23.52 -14.37 11.43
N PRO A 337 -23.15 -15.43 12.11
CA PRO A 337 -21.95 -15.48 12.97
C PRO A 337 -20.65 -15.14 12.22
N SER A 338 -20.66 -15.19 10.89
CA SER A 338 -19.52 -14.84 10.02
C SER A 338 -19.35 -13.36 9.74
N LYS A 339 -20.25 -12.47 10.19
CA LYS A 339 -20.25 -11.03 9.87
C LYS A 339 -20.10 -10.75 8.35
N ALA A 340 -20.70 -11.61 7.51
CA ALA A 340 -20.62 -11.46 6.08
C ALA A 340 -21.43 -10.24 5.60
N LEU A 341 -20.85 -9.52 4.62
CA LEU A 341 -21.47 -8.37 4.00
C LEU A 341 -22.47 -8.82 2.93
N SER A 342 -23.60 -8.12 2.80
CA SER A 342 -24.38 -8.19 1.57
C SER A 342 -23.53 -7.75 0.37
N LEU A 343 -23.45 -8.57 -0.67
CA LEU A 343 -22.63 -8.26 -1.84
C LEU A 343 -23.10 -7.01 -2.59
N SER A 344 -24.35 -6.59 -2.39
CA SER A 344 -24.87 -5.31 -2.92
C SER A 344 -24.15 -4.08 -2.31
N LEU A 345 -23.51 -4.22 -1.15
CA LEU A 345 -22.72 -3.17 -0.49
C LEU A 345 -21.23 -3.22 -0.86
N SER A 346 -20.77 -4.28 -1.53
CA SER A 346 -19.35 -4.48 -1.83
C SER A 346 -18.84 -3.47 -2.86
N THR A 347 -17.84 -2.67 -2.48
CA THR A 347 -17.12 -1.78 -3.39
C THR A 347 -16.43 -2.57 -4.50
N ALA A 348 -15.82 -3.72 -4.20
CA ALA A 348 -15.12 -4.57 -5.16
C ALA A 348 -16.05 -5.05 -6.29
N VAL A 349 -17.28 -5.43 -5.96
CA VAL A 349 -18.28 -5.89 -6.96
C VAL A 349 -18.74 -4.74 -7.87
N ARG A 350 -18.56 -3.48 -7.46
CA ARG A 350 -18.96 -2.28 -8.23
C ARG A 350 -17.84 -1.66 -9.04
N GLN A 351 -16.59 -2.02 -8.79
CA GLN A 351 -15.44 -1.51 -9.54
C GLN A 351 -15.52 -1.86 -11.02
N GLY A 352 -14.85 -1.07 -11.87
CA GLY A 352 -14.78 -1.32 -13.31
C GLY A 352 -13.94 -2.55 -13.69
N ASP A 353 -13.18 -3.10 -12.75
CA ASP A 353 -12.22 -4.18 -12.92
C ASP A 353 -12.52 -5.32 -11.94
N PRO A 354 -12.50 -6.62 -12.36
CA PRO A 354 -12.87 -7.77 -11.51
C PRO A 354 -11.79 -8.18 -10.51
N ALA A 355 -10.57 -7.67 -10.59
CA ALA A 355 -9.39 -8.15 -9.87
C ALA A 355 -9.61 -8.36 -8.37
N ASN A 356 -10.21 -7.39 -7.68
CA ASN A 356 -10.46 -7.51 -6.25
C ASN A 356 -11.47 -8.59 -5.91
N THR A 357 -12.56 -8.70 -6.69
CA THR A 357 -13.57 -9.74 -6.48
C THR A 357 -12.99 -11.13 -6.73
N VAL A 358 -12.22 -11.29 -7.80
CA VAL A 358 -11.51 -12.53 -8.13
C VAL A 358 -10.56 -12.93 -7.00
N ARG A 359 -9.71 -12.01 -6.52
CA ARG A 359 -8.74 -12.29 -5.45
C ARG A 359 -9.40 -12.62 -4.12
N VAL A 360 -10.50 -11.94 -3.77
CA VAL A 360 -11.26 -12.26 -2.57
C VAL A 360 -11.86 -13.67 -2.65
N ILE A 361 -12.34 -14.11 -3.80
CA ILE A 361 -12.84 -15.49 -3.98
C ILE A 361 -11.69 -16.48 -3.90
N LEU A 362 -10.58 -16.20 -4.58
CA LEU A 362 -9.40 -17.09 -4.59
C LEU A 362 -8.78 -17.25 -3.20
N HIS A 363 -8.44 -16.15 -2.54
CA HIS A 363 -7.59 -16.15 -1.35
C HIS A 363 -8.37 -16.04 -0.04
N GLY A 364 -9.67 -15.73 -0.12
CA GLY A 364 -10.50 -15.49 1.05
C GLY A 364 -10.16 -14.21 1.80
N ILE A 365 -10.72 -14.07 2.98
CA ILE A 365 -10.41 -13.00 3.94
C ILE A 365 -10.11 -13.67 5.27
N GLN A 366 -8.90 -13.48 5.79
CA GLN A 366 -8.47 -14.04 7.06
C GLN A 366 -8.72 -13.04 8.19
N SER A 367 -9.34 -13.51 9.29
CA SER A 367 -9.44 -12.70 10.48
C SER A 367 -8.09 -12.66 11.19
N TYR A 368 -7.52 -11.47 11.34
CA TYR A 368 -6.29 -11.24 12.11
C TYR A 368 -6.54 -10.86 13.57
N ARG A 369 -7.82 -10.85 14.00
CA ARG A 369 -8.20 -10.46 15.38
C ARG A 369 -8.48 -11.70 16.24
N THR A 370 -7.87 -11.74 17.40
CA THR A 370 -8.27 -12.66 18.48
C THR A 370 -9.68 -12.29 18.96
N GLY A 371 -10.64 -13.18 18.82
CA GLY A 371 -12.04 -12.93 19.21
C GLY A 371 -13.01 -12.66 18.06
N GLY A 372 -12.58 -12.89 16.83
CA GLY A 372 -13.42 -12.85 15.64
C GLY A 372 -13.32 -11.55 14.84
N GLY A 373 -13.43 -11.68 13.56
CA GLY A 373 -13.44 -10.64 12.54
C GLY A 373 -14.12 -11.17 11.29
N PRO A 374 -14.17 -10.43 10.20
CA PRO A 374 -14.65 -10.95 8.94
C PRO A 374 -13.79 -12.14 8.52
N TYR A 375 -14.44 -13.20 8.08
CA TYR A 375 -13.78 -14.39 7.57
C TYR A 375 -14.49 -14.85 6.31
N MET A 376 -13.74 -15.10 5.26
CA MET A 376 -14.19 -15.77 4.04
C MET A 376 -13.18 -16.87 3.70
N PRO A 377 -13.62 -18.12 3.48
CA PRO A 377 -12.71 -19.18 3.07
C PRO A 377 -12.12 -18.90 1.68
N ALA A 378 -10.92 -19.39 1.44
CA ALA A 378 -10.30 -19.40 0.11
C ALA A 378 -10.94 -20.52 -0.76
N PHE A 379 -11.11 -20.26 -2.04
CA PHE A 379 -11.66 -21.22 -3.00
C PHE A 379 -10.67 -21.61 -4.10
N ASP A 380 -9.41 -21.23 -3.96
CA ASP A 380 -8.34 -21.47 -4.92
C ASP A 380 -8.11 -22.95 -5.23
N THR A 381 -8.25 -23.84 -4.24
CA THR A 381 -8.08 -25.30 -4.40
C THR A 381 -9.41 -26.04 -4.66
N ILE A 382 -10.55 -25.34 -4.53
CA ILE A 382 -11.89 -25.97 -4.57
C ILE A 382 -12.59 -25.73 -5.91
N LEU A 383 -12.45 -24.52 -6.46
CA LEU A 383 -13.10 -24.11 -7.70
C LEU A 383 -12.11 -23.99 -8.85
N THR A 384 -12.55 -24.39 -10.04
CA THR A 384 -11.79 -24.19 -11.28
C THR A 384 -11.81 -22.73 -11.71
N ASP A 385 -10.87 -22.33 -12.58
CA ASP A 385 -10.79 -20.96 -13.12
C ASP A 385 -12.10 -20.54 -13.80
N THR A 386 -12.73 -21.45 -14.53
CA THR A 386 -14.00 -21.19 -15.17
C THR A 386 -15.11 -20.97 -14.16
N GLN A 387 -15.22 -21.80 -13.11
CA GLN A 387 -16.21 -21.63 -12.05
C GLN A 387 -16.03 -20.31 -11.29
N ILE A 388 -14.77 -19.92 -11.00
CA ILE A 388 -14.48 -18.63 -10.34
C ILE A 388 -14.88 -17.46 -11.25
N ALA A 389 -14.55 -17.52 -12.55
CA ALA A 389 -14.94 -16.49 -13.50
C ALA A 389 -16.47 -16.35 -13.60
N ASP A 390 -17.17 -17.47 -13.71
CA ASP A 390 -18.63 -17.50 -13.85
C ASP A 390 -19.35 -17.03 -12.58
N ILE A 391 -18.87 -17.44 -11.39
CA ILE A 391 -19.38 -16.93 -10.09
C ILE A 391 -19.14 -15.43 -9.97
N THR A 392 -17.94 -14.96 -10.34
CA THR A 392 -17.61 -13.53 -10.31
C THR A 392 -18.56 -12.72 -11.18
N GLN A 393 -18.84 -13.21 -12.40
CA GLN A 393 -19.79 -12.57 -13.31
C GLN A 393 -21.23 -12.65 -12.80
N TYR A 394 -21.63 -13.78 -12.22
CA TYR A 394 -22.94 -13.96 -11.61
C TYR A 394 -23.17 -12.96 -10.47
N ILE A 395 -22.21 -12.80 -9.57
CA ILE A 395 -22.25 -11.82 -8.47
C ILE A 395 -22.40 -10.39 -9.02
N ARG A 396 -21.64 -10.02 -10.05
CA ARG A 396 -21.73 -8.72 -10.70
C ARG A 396 -23.13 -8.41 -11.21
N THR A 397 -23.70 -9.37 -11.97
CA THR A 397 -25.01 -9.26 -12.59
C THR A 397 -26.13 -9.19 -11.55
N ARG A 398 -26.03 -10.05 -10.51
CA ARG A 398 -27.05 -10.15 -9.47
C ARG A 398 -27.10 -8.93 -8.55
N TYR A 399 -25.94 -8.40 -8.16
CA TYR A 399 -25.83 -7.41 -7.09
C TYR A 399 -25.54 -5.99 -7.55
N THR A 400 -25.43 -5.76 -8.86
CA THR A 400 -25.21 -4.42 -9.41
C THR A 400 -25.93 -4.22 -10.74
N ASN A 401 -26.15 -2.94 -11.10
CA ASN A 401 -26.59 -2.54 -12.45
C ASN A 401 -25.40 -2.12 -13.33
N GLN A 402 -24.19 -2.50 -12.94
CA GLN A 402 -22.99 -2.16 -13.70
C GLN A 402 -22.82 -3.10 -14.89
N PRO A 403 -22.18 -2.66 -15.98
CA PRO A 403 -21.86 -3.54 -17.11
C PRO A 403 -21.10 -4.79 -16.67
N GLN A 404 -21.27 -5.86 -17.41
CA GLN A 404 -20.48 -7.08 -17.22
C GLN A 404 -18.99 -6.77 -17.39
N TRP A 405 -18.15 -7.49 -16.63
CA TRP A 405 -16.71 -7.41 -16.83
C TRP A 405 -16.28 -8.23 -18.06
N ALA A 406 -15.33 -7.70 -18.80
CA ALA A 406 -14.62 -8.47 -19.82
C ALA A 406 -13.49 -9.29 -19.20
N ASP A 407 -13.09 -10.36 -19.87
CA ASP A 407 -11.85 -11.12 -19.62
C ASP A 407 -11.60 -11.61 -18.18
N ILE A 408 -12.66 -11.88 -17.41
CA ILE A 408 -12.56 -12.34 -16.01
C ILE A 408 -11.67 -13.59 -15.90
N LYS A 409 -11.78 -14.53 -16.85
CA LYS A 409 -10.98 -15.76 -16.82
C LYS A 409 -9.48 -15.49 -16.93
N THR A 410 -9.09 -14.52 -17.73
CA THR A 410 -7.68 -14.08 -17.81
C THR A 410 -7.21 -13.52 -16.47
N GLU A 411 -8.04 -12.72 -15.78
CA GLU A 411 -7.71 -12.20 -14.46
C GLU A 411 -7.62 -13.31 -13.40
N VAL A 412 -8.47 -14.34 -13.46
CA VAL A 412 -8.38 -15.50 -12.55
C VAL A 412 -7.06 -16.23 -12.72
N ILE A 413 -6.66 -16.51 -13.97
CA ILE A 413 -5.38 -17.19 -14.28
C ILE A 413 -4.20 -16.35 -13.76
N LYS A 414 -4.22 -15.05 -14.02
CA LYS A 414 -3.20 -14.11 -13.54
C LYS A 414 -3.10 -14.10 -12.01
N ALA A 415 -4.23 -13.97 -11.32
CA ALA A 415 -4.26 -13.94 -9.86
C ALA A 415 -3.73 -15.23 -9.22
N ARG A 416 -4.00 -16.42 -9.83
CA ARG A 416 -3.40 -17.68 -9.37
C ARG A 416 -1.89 -17.74 -9.57
N GLN A 417 -1.39 -17.20 -10.68
CA GLN A 417 0.07 -17.20 -10.95
C GLN A 417 0.81 -16.27 -9.99
N GLU A 418 0.22 -15.14 -9.65
CA GLU A 418 0.78 -14.18 -8.69
C GLU A 418 0.81 -14.71 -7.25
N ALA A 419 -0.06 -15.66 -6.90
CA ALA A 419 -0.12 -16.28 -5.58
C ALA A 419 0.86 -17.46 -5.40
N GLN A 420 1.51 -17.92 -6.46
CA GLN A 420 2.53 -18.97 -6.37
C GLN A 420 3.85 -18.34 -5.90
N PRO A 421 4.49 -18.89 -4.83
CA PRO A 421 5.70 -18.34 -4.24
C PRO A 421 6.91 -18.40 -5.18
#